data_4793173cd4e6545af7539d572707293c
#
_entry.id   4793173cd4e6545af7539d572707293c
#
_cell.length_a   1.000
_cell.length_b   1.000
_cell.length_c   1.000
_cell.angle_alpha   90.00
_cell.angle_beta   90.00
_cell.angle_gamma   90.00
#
_symmetry.space_group_name_H-M   'P 1'
#
loop_
_entity.id
_entity.type
_entity.pdbx_description
1 polymer ?
#
loop_
_entity_poly.entity_id
_entity_poly.type
_entity_poly.pdbx_seq_one_letter_code
_entity_poly.pdbx_strand_id
1 'polypeptide(L)'
;MIGSVSGGCVEGAVVEEAVAGLKDGKPRLLKFGVADDTAWEVGLTCGGSIEVFVEPLDKVWWDKVAELAQSDTYAVTVTLVEGEAIGEKVLFDADGNVLYSTANVSEALCTSMRDTAKSAKQSGITTMGETRVMVDVQASRAHLIGGVHVAIPLQEMARQVGFRVSIVDPRSAFASEERFPDVANILHTYPDKALPELGLDPNTYLAVLTHDPKIDDKALITALPTNIPYVGVLSSSRTHEKRVARLKEAGISDELIAKIRTPIGIDI
;
A
#
# COMPACT_ATOMS: atom_id res chain seq x y z
N MET A 1 10.10 -3.60 -23.04
CA MET A 1 9.05 -3.17 -22.10
C MET A 1 9.02 -4.17 -20.96
N ILE A 2 8.90 -3.70 -19.73
CA ILE A 2 8.72 -4.54 -18.52
C ILE A 2 7.33 -4.22 -17.97
N GLY A 3 6.52 -5.23 -17.68
CA GLY A 3 5.11 -5.08 -17.29
C GLY A 3 4.17 -4.94 -18.49
N SER A 4 2.90 -4.69 -18.21
CA SER A 4 1.83 -4.53 -19.20
C SER A 4 0.86 -3.43 -18.73
N VAL A 5 0.28 -2.72 -19.68
CA VAL A 5 -0.68 -1.65 -19.42
C VAL A 5 -2.12 -2.17 -19.56
N SER A 6 -2.38 -2.93 -20.62
CA SER A 6 -3.72 -3.39 -20.99
C SER A 6 -3.79 -4.85 -21.42
N GLY A 7 -2.70 -5.60 -21.32
CA GLY A 7 -2.62 -6.98 -21.81
C GLY A 7 -2.54 -7.10 -23.33
N GLY A 8 -2.04 -6.07 -24.02
CA GLY A 8 -1.77 -6.08 -25.47
C GLY A 8 -2.57 -5.08 -26.30
N CYS A 9 -3.61 -4.45 -25.73
CA CYS A 9 -4.49 -3.59 -26.52
C CYS A 9 -3.85 -2.23 -26.88
N VAL A 10 -3.23 -1.54 -25.92
CA VAL A 10 -2.71 -0.16 -26.11
C VAL A 10 -1.19 -0.05 -26.01
N GLU A 11 -0.46 -1.14 -25.76
CA GLU A 11 0.98 -1.15 -25.53
C GLU A 11 1.77 -0.53 -26.68
N GLY A 12 1.39 -0.77 -27.93
CA GLY A 12 2.04 -0.19 -29.10
C GLY A 12 1.99 1.34 -29.09
N ALA A 13 0.81 1.90 -28.90
CA ALA A 13 0.60 3.35 -28.84
C ALA A 13 1.32 3.98 -27.62
N VAL A 14 1.30 3.31 -26.45
CA VAL A 14 2.03 3.78 -25.27
C VAL A 14 3.54 3.79 -25.52
N VAL A 15 4.10 2.79 -26.21
CA VAL A 15 5.53 2.74 -26.55
C VAL A 15 5.91 3.88 -27.50
N GLU A 16 5.09 4.15 -28.53
CA GLU A 16 5.34 5.25 -29.47
C GLU A 16 5.38 6.60 -28.75
N GLU A 17 4.39 6.87 -27.87
CA GLU A 17 4.33 8.08 -27.06
C GLU A 17 5.47 8.16 -26.03
N ALA A 18 5.87 7.03 -25.43
CA ALA A 18 7.02 6.97 -24.54
C ALA A 18 8.33 7.33 -25.26
N VAL A 19 8.53 6.83 -26.50
CA VAL A 19 9.68 7.18 -27.33
C VAL A 19 9.68 8.67 -27.69
N ALA A 20 8.50 9.25 -27.97
CA ALA A 20 8.36 10.67 -28.22
C ALA A 20 8.69 11.50 -26.94
N GLY A 21 8.16 11.08 -25.77
CA GLY A 21 8.43 11.66 -24.47
C GLY A 21 9.92 11.66 -24.08
N LEU A 22 10.65 10.61 -24.41
CA LEU A 22 12.09 10.53 -24.20
C LEU A 22 12.88 11.53 -25.07
N LYS A 23 12.34 11.93 -26.25
CA LYS A 23 12.99 12.89 -27.16
C LYS A 23 12.74 14.34 -26.76
N ASP A 24 11.52 14.67 -26.34
CA ASP A 24 11.13 16.05 -26.03
C ASP A 24 11.11 16.34 -24.53
N GLY A 25 11.31 15.34 -23.68
CA GLY A 25 11.34 15.50 -22.21
C GLY A 25 9.99 15.78 -21.57
N LYS A 26 8.86 15.60 -22.27
CA LYS A 26 7.54 16.01 -21.80
C LYS A 26 6.70 14.84 -21.31
N PRO A 27 6.12 14.95 -20.11
CA PRO A 27 5.10 14.01 -19.62
C PRO A 27 3.78 14.17 -20.39
N ARG A 28 2.99 13.08 -20.43
CA ARG A 28 1.70 13.02 -21.15
C ARG A 28 0.71 12.14 -20.42
N LEU A 29 -0.57 12.55 -20.45
CA LEU A 29 -1.69 11.69 -20.09
C LEU A 29 -2.37 11.22 -21.37
N LEU A 30 -2.20 9.94 -21.69
CA LEU A 30 -2.83 9.29 -22.85
C LEU A 30 -4.21 8.76 -22.45
N LYS A 31 -5.19 8.92 -23.32
CA LYS A 31 -6.56 8.45 -23.10
C LYS A 31 -6.96 7.54 -24.25
N PHE A 32 -7.39 6.32 -23.91
CA PHE A 32 -7.88 5.32 -24.87
C PHE A 32 -9.31 4.95 -24.48
N GLY A 33 -10.25 5.02 -25.39
CA GLY A 33 -11.66 4.72 -25.12
C GLY A 33 -12.50 4.51 -26.37
N VAL A 34 -13.73 4.03 -26.20
CA VAL A 34 -14.64 3.61 -27.28
C VAL A 34 -15.14 4.77 -28.17
N ALA A 35 -14.91 6.03 -27.76
CA ALA A 35 -15.45 7.21 -28.43
C ALA A 35 -14.54 7.80 -29.53
N ASP A 36 -13.30 7.32 -29.66
CA ASP A 36 -12.38 7.78 -30.69
C ASP A 36 -12.35 6.80 -31.88
N ASP A 37 -12.40 7.31 -33.11
CA ASP A 37 -12.23 6.51 -34.35
C ASP A 37 -10.92 5.71 -34.35
N THR A 38 -9.93 6.13 -33.55
CA THR A 38 -8.68 5.42 -33.26
C THR A 38 -8.85 4.22 -32.33
N ALA A 39 -9.93 4.11 -31.57
CA ALA A 39 -10.17 2.98 -30.65
C ALA A 39 -10.35 1.65 -31.39
N TRP A 40 -10.84 1.67 -32.62
CA TRP A 40 -10.95 0.49 -33.48
C TRP A 40 -9.58 0.03 -33.99
N GLU A 41 -8.64 0.95 -34.20
CA GLU A 41 -7.28 0.62 -34.64
C GLU A 41 -6.44 0.07 -33.47
N VAL A 42 -6.75 0.44 -32.24
CA VAL A 42 -5.98 0.05 -31.02
C VAL A 42 -6.58 -1.19 -30.32
N GLY A 43 -7.74 -1.71 -30.78
CA GLY A 43 -8.23 -3.03 -30.38
C GLY A 43 -8.80 -3.15 -28.96
N LEU A 44 -9.39 -2.08 -28.38
CA LEU A 44 -10.15 -2.16 -27.12
C LEU A 44 -11.50 -2.88 -27.32
N THR A 45 -11.43 -4.20 -27.53
CA THR A 45 -12.61 -5.05 -27.75
C THR A 45 -13.55 -5.15 -26.52
N CYS A 46 -13.09 -4.75 -25.33
CA CYS A 46 -13.84 -4.83 -24.07
C CYS A 46 -14.77 -3.63 -23.83
N GLY A 47 -14.79 -2.61 -24.69
CA GLY A 47 -15.67 -1.44 -24.57
C GLY A 47 -15.37 -0.52 -23.37
N GLY A 48 -14.18 -0.63 -22.75
CA GLY A 48 -13.74 0.20 -21.63
C GLY A 48 -12.95 1.44 -22.07
N SER A 49 -12.59 2.27 -21.08
CA SER A 49 -11.60 3.33 -21.24
C SER A 49 -10.41 3.10 -20.31
N ILE A 50 -9.22 3.45 -20.78
CA ILE A 50 -7.98 3.43 -19.98
C ILE A 50 -7.24 4.73 -20.15
N GLU A 51 -6.67 5.25 -19.07
CA GLU A 51 -5.78 6.39 -19.10
C GLU A 51 -4.38 5.94 -18.66
N VAL A 52 -3.37 6.39 -19.38
CA VAL A 52 -1.97 6.02 -19.13
C VAL A 52 -1.13 7.28 -19.02
N PHE A 53 -0.55 7.51 -17.86
CA PHE A 53 0.41 8.57 -17.68
C PHE A 53 1.80 8.09 -18.09
N VAL A 54 2.45 8.86 -18.97
CA VAL A 54 3.78 8.56 -19.50
C VAL A 54 4.70 9.75 -19.25
N GLU A 55 5.84 9.50 -18.64
CA GLU A 55 6.85 10.53 -18.40
C GLU A 55 8.27 9.99 -18.53
N PRO A 56 9.26 10.84 -18.87
CA PRO A 56 10.66 10.49 -18.75
C PRO A 56 11.01 10.19 -17.28
N LEU A 57 11.83 9.17 -17.07
CA LEU A 57 12.24 8.79 -15.72
C LEU A 57 13.09 9.88 -15.07
N ASP A 58 12.60 10.45 -13.99
CA ASP A 58 13.39 11.30 -13.11
C ASP A 58 14.27 10.38 -12.23
N LYS A 59 15.56 10.36 -12.54
CA LYS A 59 16.51 9.47 -11.87
C LYS A 59 16.69 9.81 -10.39
N VAL A 60 16.66 11.10 -10.02
CA VAL A 60 16.85 11.51 -8.61
C VAL A 60 15.68 11.05 -7.76
N TRP A 61 14.46 11.25 -8.26
CA TRP A 61 13.25 10.72 -7.63
C TRP A 61 13.28 9.19 -7.52
N TRP A 62 13.63 8.51 -8.61
CA TRP A 62 13.67 7.05 -8.64
C TRP A 62 14.68 6.45 -7.66
N ASP A 63 15.90 7.01 -7.62
CA ASP A 63 16.94 6.54 -6.69
C ASP A 63 16.45 6.69 -5.23
N LYS A 64 15.74 7.79 -4.92
CA LYS A 64 15.17 8.00 -3.58
C LYS A 64 14.03 7.02 -3.27
N VAL A 65 13.14 6.77 -4.20
CA VAL A 65 12.07 5.77 -4.06
C VAL A 65 12.66 4.37 -3.88
N ALA A 66 13.69 4.01 -4.65
CA ALA A 66 14.36 2.71 -4.54
C ALA A 66 15.06 2.53 -3.18
N GLU A 67 15.71 3.57 -2.65
CA GLU A 67 16.31 3.58 -1.31
C GLU A 67 15.25 3.32 -0.23
N LEU A 68 14.12 4.03 -0.29
CA LEU A 68 13.02 3.87 0.66
C LEU A 68 12.37 2.50 0.57
N ALA A 69 12.21 1.97 -0.64
CA ALA A 69 11.69 0.63 -0.86
C ALA A 69 12.62 -0.46 -0.29
N GLN A 70 13.94 -0.29 -0.39
CA GLN A 70 14.92 -1.21 0.19
C GLN A 70 14.93 -1.17 1.72
N SER A 71 14.78 0.02 2.31
CA SER A 71 14.73 0.22 3.77
C SER A 71 13.34 -0.01 4.38
N ASP A 72 12.37 -0.44 3.58
CA ASP A 72 10.98 -0.66 3.99
C ASP A 72 10.33 0.57 4.64
N THR A 73 10.71 1.76 4.18
CA THR A 73 10.24 3.02 4.72
C THR A 73 9.00 3.48 3.95
N TYR A 74 7.94 3.85 4.67
CA TYR A 74 6.72 4.39 4.07
C TYR A 74 7.01 5.69 3.34
N ALA A 75 6.52 5.79 2.12
CA ALA A 75 6.54 7.03 1.35
C ALA A 75 5.39 7.08 0.34
N VAL A 76 4.97 8.28 0.01
CA VAL A 76 3.93 8.55 -0.99
C VAL A 76 4.43 9.57 -1.98
N THR A 77 4.38 9.23 -3.27
CA THR A 77 4.56 10.21 -4.35
C THR A 77 3.20 10.72 -4.81
N VAL A 78 3.08 12.03 -4.95
CA VAL A 78 1.94 12.68 -5.61
C VAL A 78 2.47 13.36 -6.87
N THR A 79 1.91 13.03 -8.02
CA THR A 79 2.31 13.54 -9.34
C THR A 79 1.12 14.19 -10.03
N LEU A 80 1.27 15.41 -10.53
CA LEU A 80 0.28 16.06 -11.39
C LEU A 80 0.21 15.34 -12.76
N VAL A 81 -0.96 14.85 -13.14
CA VAL A 81 -1.12 14.10 -14.40
C VAL A 81 -1.83 14.90 -15.48
N GLU A 82 -2.23 16.16 -15.18
CA GLU A 82 -2.85 17.07 -16.14
C GLU A 82 -2.56 18.54 -15.79
N GLY A 83 -2.87 19.45 -16.72
CA GLY A 83 -2.66 20.89 -16.58
C GLY A 83 -1.27 21.35 -16.98
N GLU A 84 -0.99 22.63 -16.74
CA GLU A 84 0.30 23.27 -17.14
C GLU A 84 1.51 22.70 -16.37
N ALA A 85 1.29 22.23 -15.14
CA ALA A 85 2.32 21.66 -14.28
C ALA A 85 2.34 20.11 -14.33
N ILE A 86 1.89 19.52 -15.44
CA ILE A 86 1.91 18.07 -15.63
C ILE A 86 3.33 17.51 -15.45
N GLY A 87 3.48 16.44 -14.65
CA GLY A 87 4.76 15.82 -14.33
C GLY A 87 5.42 16.37 -13.06
N GLU A 88 5.00 17.51 -12.54
CA GLU A 88 5.48 17.97 -11.23
C GLU A 88 5.05 16.99 -10.14
N LYS A 89 6.01 16.65 -9.26
CA LYS A 89 5.81 15.62 -8.24
C LYS A 89 6.50 15.95 -6.93
N VAL A 90 5.93 15.43 -5.86
CA VAL A 90 6.51 15.48 -4.51
C VAL A 90 6.44 14.10 -3.88
N LEU A 91 7.53 13.69 -3.26
CA LEU A 91 7.65 12.48 -2.45
C LEU A 91 7.60 12.89 -0.97
N PHE A 92 6.70 12.28 -0.21
CA PHE A 92 6.48 12.55 1.22
C PHE A 92 6.78 11.30 2.05
N ASP A 93 7.26 11.51 3.29
CA ASP A 93 7.28 10.47 4.32
C ASP A 93 5.91 10.31 5.03
N ALA A 94 5.84 9.43 6.03
CA ALA A 94 4.63 9.15 6.80
C ALA A 94 4.09 10.38 7.57
N ASP A 95 4.96 11.32 7.95
CA ASP A 95 4.60 12.54 8.66
C ASP A 95 4.21 13.67 7.71
N GLY A 96 4.44 13.49 6.41
CA GLY A 96 4.20 14.47 5.37
C GLY A 96 5.37 15.43 5.16
N ASN A 97 6.58 15.08 5.62
CA ASN A 97 7.78 15.82 5.27
C ASN A 97 8.18 15.54 3.83
N VAL A 98 8.71 16.56 3.16
CA VAL A 98 9.17 16.44 1.78
C VAL A 98 10.51 15.74 1.73
N LEU A 99 10.56 14.60 1.06
CA LEU A 99 11.79 13.84 0.79
C LEU A 99 12.39 14.16 -0.58
N TYR A 100 11.54 14.53 -1.54
CA TYR A 100 11.91 15.00 -2.88
C TYR A 100 10.79 15.90 -3.43
N SER A 101 11.17 16.90 -4.23
CA SER A 101 10.24 17.74 -5.00
C SER A 101 10.88 18.14 -6.32
N THR A 102 10.10 18.18 -7.38
CA THR A 102 10.47 18.84 -8.63
C THR A 102 10.53 20.36 -8.45
N ALA A 103 11.22 21.03 -9.37
CA ALA A 103 11.62 22.44 -9.18
C ALA A 103 10.46 23.46 -9.22
N ASN A 104 9.38 23.16 -9.93
CA ASN A 104 8.29 24.11 -10.16
C ASN A 104 7.11 23.94 -9.21
N VAL A 105 7.25 23.15 -8.13
CA VAL A 105 6.23 22.99 -7.11
C VAL A 105 6.24 24.17 -6.16
N SER A 106 5.19 25.01 -6.22
CA SER A 106 5.01 26.12 -5.27
C SER A 106 4.67 25.59 -3.87
N GLU A 107 4.86 26.43 -2.84
CA GLU A 107 4.52 26.07 -1.46
C GLU A 107 3.01 25.73 -1.29
N ALA A 108 2.14 26.48 -1.94
CA ALA A 108 0.70 26.21 -1.92
C ALA A 108 0.36 24.86 -2.58
N LEU A 109 0.97 24.56 -3.73
CA LEU A 109 0.80 23.29 -4.42
C LEU A 109 1.35 22.13 -3.56
N CYS A 110 2.53 22.28 -2.98
CA CYS A 110 3.13 21.30 -2.08
C CYS A 110 2.22 20.99 -0.87
N THR A 111 1.55 22.00 -0.32
CA THR A 111 0.60 21.83 0.79
C THR A 111 -0.60 20.99 0.34
N SER A 112 -1.21 21.28 -0.81
CA SER A 112 -2.33 20.52 -1.34
C SER A 112 -1.93 19.05 -1.66
N MET A 113 -0.73 18.85 -2.22
CA MET A 113 -0.18 17.51 -2.48
C MET A 113 0.07 16.74 -1.19
N ARG A 114 0.55 17.40 -0.13
CA ARG A 114 0.75 16.79 1.20
C ARG A 114 -0.56 16.32 1.82
N ASP A 115 -1.63 17.11 1.72
CA ASP A 115 -2.94 16.73 2.25
C ASP A 115 -3.51 15.55 1.47
N THR A 116 -3.30 15.52 0.16
CA THR A 116 -3.65 14.38 -0.70
C THR A 116 -2.85 13.13 -0.31
N ALA A 117 -1.53 13.24 -0.12
CA ALA A 117 -0.69 12.14 0.31
C ALA A 117 -1.14 11.54 1.66
N LYS A 118 -1.46 12.40 2.64
CA LYS A 118 -1.95 11.97 3.98
C LYS A 118 -3.31 11.27 3.92
N SER A 119 -4.14 11.57 2.95
CA SER A 119 -5.45 10.92 2.77
C SER A 119 -5.39 9.64 1.94
N ALA A 120 -4.29 9.40 1.24
CA ALA A 120 -4.12 8.27 0.34
C ALA A 120 -4.08 6.94 1.10
N LYS A 121 -4.88 5.97 0.64
CA LYS A 121 -4.92 4.61 1.19
C LYS A 121 -4.33 3.56 0.24
N GLN A 122 -4.21 3.90 -1.03
CA GLN A 122 -3.72 3.02 -2.09
C GLN A 122 -3.25 3.86 -3.27
N SER A 123 -2.42 3.27 -4.12
CA SER A 123 -2.00 3.88 -5.38
C SER A 123 -3.17 4.02 -6.35
N GLY A 124 -3.16 5.10 -7.14
CA GLY A 124 -4.19 5.37 -8.13
C GLY A 124 -4.31 6.85 -8.49
N ILE A 125 -5.22 7.16 -9.42
CA ILE A 125 -5.55 8.54 -9.78
C ILE A 125 -6.70 9.04 -8.88
N THR A 126 -6.52 10.24 -8.33
CA THR A 126 -7.52 10.94 -7.51
C THR A 126 -7.61 12.40 -7.91
N THR A 127 -8.56 13.13 -7.29
CA THR A 127 -8.75 14.57 -7.53
C THR A 127 -8.18 15.38 -6.37
N MET A 128 -7.41 16.40 -6.68
CA MET A 128 -6.88 17.41 -5.75
C MET A 128 -7.41 18.79 -6.17
N GLY A 129 -8.48 19.26 -5.53
CA GLY A 129 -9.24 20.42 -6.01
C GLY A 129 -9.86 20.14 -7.39
N GLU A 130 -9.53 20.97 -8.38
CA GLU A 130 -9.96 20.78 -9.77
C GLU A 130 -8.96 20.00 -10.63
N THR A 131 -7.80 19.65 -10.08
CA THR A 131 -6.70 18.97 -10.79
C THR A 131 -6.65 17.48 -10.43
N ARG A 132 -6.29 16.65 -11.40
CA ARG A 132 -6.08 15.21 -11.18
C ARG A 132 -4.62 14.93 -10.89
N VAL A 133 -4.41 14.04 -9.93
CA VAL A 133 -3.08 13.60 -9.51
C VAL A 133 -3.01 12.08 -9.46
N MET A 134 -1.85 11.55 -9.78
CA MET A 134 -1.49 10.17 -9.50
C MET A 134 -0.85 10.11 -8.12
N VAL A 135 -1.32 9.19 -7.31
CA VAL A 135 -0.75 8.89 -6.00
C VAL A 135 -0.12 7.52 -6.08
N ASP A 136 1.16 7.44 -5.75
CA ASP A 136 1.90 6.18 -5.62
C ASP A 136 2.28 5.97 -4.16
N VAL A 137 1.69 4.95 -3.56
CA VAL A 137 1.98 4.51 -2.19
C VAL A 137 2.95 3.34 -2.25
N GLN A 138 4.03 3.41 -1.48
CA GLN A 138 5.05 2.35 -1.39
C GLN A 138 4.42 1.01 -0.97
N ALA A 139 5.10 -0.10 -1.29
CA ALA A 139 4.61 -1.45 -1.09
C ALA A 139 4.05 -1.70 0.31
N SER A 140 2.88 -2.31 0.36
CA SER A 140 2.19 -2.62 1.61
C SER A 140 2.91 -3.72 2.41
N ARG A 141 2.84 -3.63 3.73
CA ARG A 141 3.37 -4.61 4.67
C ARG A 141 2.24 -5.41 5.31
N ALA A 142 2.48 -6.70 5.52
CA ALA A 142 1.56 -7.56 6.25
C ALA A 142 2.28 -8.18 7.45
N HIS A 143 1.83 -7.86 8.66
CA HIS A 143 2.30 -8.50 9.88
C HIS A 143 1.32 -9.59 10.32
N LEU A 144 1.78 -10.83 10.28
CA LEU A 144 1.01 -12.00 10.69
C LEU A 144 1.39 -12.38 12.12
N ILE A 145 0.45 -12.21 13.05
CA ILE A 145 0.64 -12.55 14.46
C ILE A 145 0.24 -14.01 14.65
N GLY A 146 1.25 -14.84 14.82
CA GLY A 146 1.12 -16.30 14.95
C GLY A 146 1.58 -17.05 13.71
N GLY A 147 2.64 -17.84 13.87
CA GLY A 147 3.15 -18.78 12.87
C GLY A 147 2.30 -20.05 12.76
N VAL A 148 0.99 -19.97 12.92
CA VAL A 148 0.05 -21.08 12.87
C VAL A 148 -0.13 -21.59 11.43
N HIS A 149 -0.83 -22.74 11.28
CA HIS A 149 -0.95 -23.40 9.98
C HIS A 149 -1.55 -22.50 8.89
N VAL A 150 -2.57 -21.69 9.21
CA VAL A 150 -3.21 -20.77 8.25
C VAL A 150 -2.29 -19.63 7.81
N ALA A 151 -1.28 -19.30 8.59
CA ALA A 151 -0.29 -18.27 8.22
C ALA A 151 0.57 -18.67 7.02
N ILE A 152 0.78 -19.98 6.79
CA ILE A 152 1.59 -20.49 5.68
C ILE A 152 0.99 -20.10 4.32
N PRO A 153 -0.22 -20.54 3.94
CA PRO A 153 -0.79 -20.11 2.66
C PRO A 153 -1.11 -18.61 2.62
N LEU A 154 -1.45 -17.99 3.74
CA LEU A 154 -1.73 -16.55 3.77
C LEU A 154 -0.51 -15.71 3.40
N GLN A 155 0.68 -16.03 3.94
CA GLN A 155 1.90 -15.31 3.59
C GLN A 155 2.28 -15.51 2.12
N GLU A 156 2.09 -16.70 1.56
CA GLU A 156 2.36 -16.96 0.14
C GLU A 156 1.47 -16.11 -0.76
N MET A 157 0.16 -16.09 -0.51
CA MET A 157 -0.79 -15.25 -1.25
C MET A 157 -0.49 -13.76 -1.10
N ALA A 158 -0.21 -13.29 0.12
CA ALA A 158 0.11 -11.89 0.36
C ALA A 158 1.38 -11.45 -0.41
N ARG A 159 2.42 -12.28 -0.44
CA ARG A 159 3.64 -12.00 -1.20
C ARG A 159 3.41 -11.96 -2.70
N GLN A 160 2.55 -12.84 -3.23
CA GLN A 160 2.20 -12.84 -4.67
C GLN A 160 1.51 -11.54 -5.11
N VAL A 161 0.79 -10.88 -4.21
CA VAL A 161 0.17 -9.57 -4.49
C VAL A 161 1.00 -8.38 -3.98
N GLY A 162 2.29 -8.62 -3.69
CA GLY A 162 3.28 -7.57 -3.45
C GLY A 162 3.46 -7.13 -1.99
N PHE A 163 2.84 -7.81 -1.02
CA PHE A 163 3.09 -7.50 0.40
C PHE A 163 4.47 -7.99 0.87
N ARG A 164 5.15 -7.18 1.64
CA ARG A 164 6.27 -7.63 2.47
C ARG A 164 5.72 -8.23 3.76
N VAL A 165 5.93 -9.53 3.96
CA VAL A 165 5.32 -10.27 5.06
C VAL A 165 6.33 -10.44 6.21
N SER A 166 5.88 -10.19 7.44
CA SER A 166 6.60 -10.53 8.68
C SER A 166 5.76 -11.47 9.53
N ILE A 167 6.40 -12.45 10.17
CA ILE A 167 5.78 -13.37 11.12
C ILE A 167 6.22 -13.01 12.53
N VAL A 168 5.27 -12.86 13.44
CA VAL A 168 5.52 -12.58 14.85
C VAL A 168 4.88 -13.67 15.71
N ASP A 169 5.68 -14.49 16.36
CA ASP A 169 5.21 -15.51 17.31
C ASP A 169 6.28 -15.79 18.37
N PRO A 170 6.01 -15.61 19.67
CA PRO A 170 6.98 -15.89 20.72
C PRO A 170 7.37 -17.37 20.81
N ARG A 171 6.61 -18.25 20.18
CA ARG A 171 6.84 -19.70 20.17
C ARG A 171 7.68 -20.06 18.94
N SER A 172 8.96 -20.28 19.11
CA SER A 172 9.93 -20.55 18.03
C SER A 172 9.55 -21.76 17.15
N ALA A 173 8.91 -22.78 17.73
CA ALA A 173 8.44 -23.94 16.96
C ALA A 173 7.34 -23.61 15.94
N PHE A 174 6.63 -22.51 16.11
CA PHE A 174 5.58 -22.06 15.18
C PHE A 174 6.13 -21.10 14.11
N ALA A 175 7.08 -20.26 14.46
CA ALA A 175 7.69 -19.26 13.56
C ALA A 175 9.14 -19.70 13.27
N SER A 176 9.35 -20.62 12.33
CA SER A 176 10.68 -21.07 11.92
C SER A 176 10.96 -20.74 10.45
N GLU A 177 12.22 -20.56 10.09
CA GLU A 177 12.65 -20.37 8.70
C GLU A 177 12.24 -21.52 7.78
N GLU A 178 12.19 -22.75 8.30
CA GLU A 178 11.74 -23.91 7.55
C GLU A 178 10.25 -23.76 7.13
N ARG A 179 9.42 -23.19 8.00
CA ARG A 179 7.99 -23.00 7.73
C ARG A 179 7.68 -21.74 6.93
N PHE A 180 8.56 -20.72 7.02
CA PHE A 180 8.40 -19.41 6.41
C PHE A 180 9.70 -18.97 5.73
N PRO A 181 10.19 -19.70 4.69
CA PRO A 181 11.52 -19.48 4.12
C PRO A 181 11.69 -18.14 3.40
N ASP A 182 10.58 -17.55 2.96
CA ASP A 182 10.62 -16.39 2.06
C ASP A 182 10.00 -15.13 2.66
N VAL A 183 9.72 -15.09 3.95
CA VAL A 183 9.19 -13.87 4.59
C VAL A 183 10.31 -12.87 4.89
N ALA A 184 9.96 -11.60 4.95
CA ALA A 184 10.93 -10.54 5.19
C ALA A 184 11.53 -10.61 6.60
N ASN A 185 10.71 -10.93 7.61
CA ASN A 185 11.14 -11.03 9.00
C ASN A 185 10.40 -12.14 9.74
N ILE A 186 11.11 -12.81 10.64
CA ILE A 186 10.56 -13.73 11.64
C ILE A 186 11.03 -13.25 13.02
N LEU A 187 10.07 -12.86 13.87
CA LEU A 187 10.37 -12.34 15.21
C LEU A 187 9.84 -13.29 16.28
N HIS A 188 10.74 -13.86 17.07
CA HIS A 188 10.44 -14.77 18.18
C HIS A 188 10.19 -13.99 19.48
N THR A 189 9.29 -13.02 19.43
CA THR A 189 8.97 -12.19 20.58
C THR A 189 7.47 -11.86 20.63
N TYR A 190 7.02 -11.28 21.73
CA TYR A 190 5.62 -10.86 21.87
C TYR A 190 5.33 -9.64 20.95
N PRO A 191 4.09 -9.54 20.43
CA PRO A 191 3.70 -8.47 19.49
C PRO A 191 3.87 -7.05 20.04
N ASP A 192 3.71 -6.83 21.34
CA ASP A 192 3.91 -5.55 22.00
C ASP A 192 5.37 -5.02 21.88
N LYS A 193 6.32 -5.90 21.64
CA LYS A 193 7.73 -5.56 21.36
C LYS A 193 8.03 -5.54 19.86
N ALA A 194 7.54 -6.55 19.14
CA ALA A 194 7.84 -6.70 17.71
C ALA A 194 7.21 -5.61 16.85
N LEU A 195 5.94 -5.25 17.09
CA LEU A 195 5.21 -4.32 16.22
C LEU A 195 5.80 -2.90 16.19
N PRO A 196 6.27 -2.31 17.31
CA PRO A 196 6.98 -1.04 17.26
C PRO A 196 8.30 -1.09 16.47
N GLU A 197 9.01 -2.22 16.48
CA GLU A 197 10.25 -2.42 15.71
C GLU A 197 9.98 -2.57 14.21
N LEU A 198 8.91 -3.29 13.85
CA LEU A 198 8.50 -3.49 12.46
C LEU A 198 7.87 -2.25 11.82
N GLY A 199 7.37 -1.32 12.63
CA GLY A 199 6.63 -0.15 12.20
C GLY A 199 5.14 -0.43 11.99
N LEU A 200 4.31 0.53 12.39
CA LEU A 200 2.87 0.52 12.24
C LEU A 200 2.44 1.85 11.60
N ASP A 201 2.28 1.84 10.30
CA ASP A 201 1.95 3.02 9.49
C ASP A 201 0.75 2.74 8.57
N PRO A 202 0.27 3.75 7.81
CA PRO A 202 -0.89 3.59 6.93
C PRO A 202 -0.76 2.51 5.85
N ASN A 203 0.43 1.94 5.67
CA ASN A 203 0.69 0.86 4.70
C ASN A 203 0.79 -0.53 5.34
N THR A 204 0.51 -0.62 6.65
CA THR A 204 0.64 -1.85 7.43
C THR A 204 -0.72 -2.53 7.61
N TYR A 205 -0.79 -3.80 7.28
CA TYR A 205 -1.95 -4.67 7.47
C TYR A 205 -1.64 -5.72 8.54
N LEU A 206 -2.52 -5.89 9.51
CA LEU A 206 -2.33 -6.81 10.62
C LEU A 206 -3.32 -7.96 10.55
N ALA A 207 -2.83 -9.20 10.63
CA ALA A 207 -3.64 -10.40 10.78
C ALA A 207 -3.26 -11.14 12.07
N VAL A 208 -4.21 -11.28 13.00
CA VAL A 208 -4.03 -11.93 14.30
C VAL A 208 -4.66 -13.32 14.25
N LEU A 209 -3.85 -14.36 14.38
CA LEU A 209 -4.19 -15.72 13.97
C LEU A 209 -4.06 -16.78 15.09
N THR A 210 -3.54 -16.43 16.31
CA THR A 210 -3.13 -17.43 17.28
C THR A 210 -4.27 -18.03 18.11
N HIS A 211 -5.34 -17.31 18.38
CA HIS A 211 -6.38 -17.56 19.37
C HIS A 211 -5.91 -17.53 20.84
N ASP A 212 -4.63 -17.23 21.10
CA ASP A 212 -4.10 -17.10 22.46
C ASP A 212 -4.23 -15.63 22.92
N PRO A 213 -5.04 -15.33 23.96
CA PRO A 213 -5.20 -13.96 24.45
C PRO A 213 -3.90 -13.30 24.88
N LYS A 214 -2.92 -14.09 25.34
CA LYS A 214 -1.62 -13.58 25.77
C LYS A 214 -0.79 -13.00 24.63
N ILE A 215 -1.07 -13.45 23.39
CA ILE A 215 -0.42 -12.98 22.17
C ILE A 215 -1.35 -12.00 21.45
N ASP A 216 -2.60 -12.42 21.19
CA ASP A 216 -3.57 -11.66 20.41
C ASP A 216 -3.89 -10.30 21.04
N ASP A 217 -4.15 -10.25 22.34
CA ASP A 217 -4.53 -9.00 23.02
C ASP A 217 -3.38 -7.99 23.01
N LYS A 218 -2.13 -8.44 23.16
CA LYS A 218 -0.95 -7.57 23.05
C LYS A 218 -0.80 -6.96 21.66
N ALA A 219 -1.04 -7.75 20.62
CA ALA A 219 -1.02 -7.26 19.24
C ALA A 219 -2.08 -6.16 19.05
N LEU A 220 -3.29 -6.41 19.49
CA LEU A 220 -4.42 -5.50 19.32
C LEU A 220 -4.26 -4.20 20.14
N ILE A 221 -3.82 -4.31 21.41
CA ILE A 221 -3.56 -3.14 22.26
C ILE A 221 -2.48 -2.24 21.65
N THR A 222 -1.47 -2.82 21.03
CA THR A 222 -0.39 -2.06 20.37
C THR A 222 -0.84 -1.44 19.05
N ALA A 223 -1.61 -2.18 18.23
CA ALA A 223 -1.92 -1.77 16.87
C ALA A 223 -3.16 -0.86 16.75
N LEU A 224 -4.21 -1.08 17.54
CA LEU A 224 -5.47 -0.35 17.40
C LEU A 224 -5.37 1.17 17.58
N PRO A 225 -4.49 1.72 18.45
CA PRO A 225 -4.32 3.16 18.57
C PRO A 225 -3.58 3.82 17.39
N THR A 226 -3.03 3.03 16.47
CA THR A 226 -2.30 3.53 15.31
C THR A 226 -3.19 3.76 14.09
N ASN A 227 -2.60 4.29 13.01
CA ASN A 227 -3.32 4.59 11.76
C ASN A 227 -3.28 3.46 10.73
N ILE A 228 -3.03 2.19 11.15
CA ILE A 228 -3.04 1.09 10.21
C ILE A 228 -4.45 0.87 9.61
N PRO A 229 -4.57 0.60 8.31
CA PRO A 229 -5.85 0.54 7.60
C PRO A 229 -6.66 -0.73 7.90
N TYR A 230 -6.00 -1.80 8.36
CA TYR A 230 -6.64 -3.09 8.53
C TYR A 230 -6.11 -3.86 9.73
N VAL A 231 -7.02 -4.34 10.56
CA VAL A 231 -6.76 -5.27 11.67
C VAL A 231 -7.76 -6.42 11.56
N GLY A 232 -7.30 -7.56 11.02
CA GLY A 232 -8.10 -8.78 10.91
C GLY A 232 -7.78 -9.75 12.05
N VAL A 233 -8.81 -10.42 12.57
CA VAL A 233 -8.64 -11.38 13.67
C VAL A 233 -9.35 -12.69 13.39
N LEU A 234 -8.62 -13.78 13.45
CA LEU A 234 -9.18 -15.13 13.35
C LEU A 234 -9.90 -15.49 14.67
N SER A 235 -11.23 -15.47 14.64
CA SER A 235 -12.04 -15.67 15.85
C SER A 235 -13.48 -16.01 15.52
N SER A 236 -14.13 -16.78 16.38
CA SER A 236 -15.58 -16.89 16.39
C SER A 236 -16.23 -15.69 17.12
N SER A 237 -17.48 -15.39 16.83
CA SER A 237 -18.24 -14.30 17.48
C SER A 237 -18.18 -14.39 19.03
N ARG A 238 -18.36 -15.59 19.59
CA ARG A 238 -18.29 -15.82 21.04
C ARG A 238 -16.91 -15.50 21.64
N THR A 239 -15.83 -15.81 20.90
CA THR A 239 -14.47 -15.52 21.36
C THR A 239 -14.19 -14.03 21.24
N HIS A 240 -14.76 -13.38 20.23
CA HIS A 240 -14.64 -11.95 20.04
C HIS A 240 -15.29 -11.16 21.18
N GLU A 241 -16.49 -11.53 21.65
CA GLU A 241 -17.14 -10.87 22.80
C GLU A 241 -16.24 -10.82 24.05
N LYS A 242 -15.59 -11.97 24.35
CA LYS A 242 -14.65 -12.04 25.49
C LYS A 242 -13.41 -11.18 25.26
N ARG A 243 -12.93 -11.08 24.00
CA ARG A 243 -11.81 -10.20 23.63
C ARG A 243 -12.18 -8.74 23.82
N VAL A 244 -13.37 -8.32 23.38
CA VAL A 244 -13.88 -6.95 23.55
C VAL A 244 -13.83 -6.54 25.03
N ALA A 245 -14.28 -7.41 25.94
CA ALA A 245 -14.23 -7.11 27.38
C ALA A 245 -12.79 -6.83 27.84
N ARG A 246 -11.81 -7.68 27.48
CA ARG A 246 -10.41 -7.50 27.87
C ARG A 246 -9.75 -6.27 27.25
N LEU A 247 -10.09 -5.93 25.99
CA LEU A 247 -9.60 -4.73 25.33
C LEU A 247 -10.13 -3.45 26.02
N LYS A 248 -11.40 -3.46 26.45
CA LYS A 248 -11.98 -2.37 27.25
C LYS A 248 -11.30 -2.22 28.60
N GLU A 249 -11.04 -3.32 29.29
CA GLU A 249 -10.27 -3.33 30.55
C GLU A 249 -8.86 -2.77 30.37
N ALA A 250 -8.25 -2.99 29.18
CA ALA A 250 -6.95 -2.43 28.81
C ALA A 250 -7.02 -0.96 28.34
N GLY A 251 -8.20 -0.31 28.35
CA GLY A 251 -8.37 1.10 28.00
C GLY A 251 -8.57 1.38 26.52
N ILE A 252 -8.82 0.37 25.67
CA ILE A 252 -9.11 0.57 24.24
C ILE A 252 -10.57 1.01 24.09
N SER A 253 -10.79 2.12 23.38
CA SER A 253 -12.13 2.67 23.16
C SER A 253 -13.00 1.80 22.23
N ASP A 254 -14.32 1.92 22.34
CA ASP A 254 -15.26 1.22 21.46
C ASP A 254 -15.05 1.58 19.98
N GLU A 255 -14.68 2.81 19.68
CA GLU A 255 -14.36 3.27 18.35
C GLU A 255 -13.15 2.51 17.75
N LEU A 256 -12.10 2.32 18.52
CA LEU A 256 -10.91 1.57 18.09
C LEU A 256 -11.22 0.08 17.95
N ILE A 257 -11.99 -0.49 18.87
CA ILE A 257 -12.43 -1.89 18.81
C ILE A 257 -13.28 -2.16 17.57
N ALA A 258 -14.11 -1.22 17.13
CA ALA A 258 -14.92 -1.33 15.93
C ALA A 258 -14.11 -1.41 14.62
N LYS A 259 -12.81 -1.05 14.63
CA LYS A 259 -11.91 -1.24 13.49
C LYS A 259 -11.53 -2.72 13.25
N ILE A 260 -11.71 -3.58 14.24
CA ILE A 260 -11.38 -5.01 14.14
C ILE A 260 -12.30 -5.70 13.13
N ARG A 261 -11.72 -6.34 12.15
CA ARG A 261 -12.42 -7.22 11.20
C ARG A 261 -12.38 -8.66 11.72
N THR A 262 -13.54 -9.15 12.16
CA THR A 262 -13.69 -10.50 12.70
C THR A 262 -15.11 -11.03 12.40
N PRO A 263 -15.25 -12.28 11.96
CA PRO A 263 -14.16 -13.19 11.53
C PRO A 263 -13.28 -12.58 10.45
N ILE A 264 -11.99 -12.94 10.45
CA ILE A 264 -11.10 -12.53 9.35
C ILE A 264 -11.52 -13.24 8.05
N GLY A 265 -11.51 -12.52 6.93
CA GLY A 265 -11.88 -13.06 5.62
C GLY A 265 -13.26 -12.62 5.14
N ILE A 266 -13.74 -13.31 4.11
CA ILE A 266 -15.04 -13.06 3.49
C ILE A 266 -16.06 -13.99 4.17
N ASP A 267 -17.21 -13.44 4.54
CA ASP A 267 -18.36 -14.21 5.01
C ASP A 267 -19.03 -14.85 3.78
N ILE A 268 -18.92 -16.18 3.68
CA ILE A 268 -19.40 -16.99 2.54
C ILE A 268 -20.72 -17.65 2.91
#